data_1f33a5b14e01d64de362dad9912e17b5
#
_entry.id   1f33a5b14e01d64de362dad9912e17b5
#
_cell.length_a   1.000
_cell.length_b   1.000
_cell.length_c   1.000
_cell.angle_alpha   90.00
_cell.angle_beta   90.00
_cell.angle_gamma   90.00
#
_symmetry.space_group_name_H-M   'P 1'
#
loop_
_entity.id
_entity.type
_entity.pdbx_description
1 polymer ?
#
loop_
_entity_poly.entity_id
_entity_poly.type
_entity_poly.pdbx_seq_one_letter_code
_entity_poly.pdbx_strand_id
1 'polypeptide(L)'
;MAPRTRTLSRFALAPATAVAALIGFAAAPAQAAIWSSSDQWGNYTTSDGYTLYNNIWGSGAGSQSIWANSSSNWGVSADHPNTGGIKSYPNAKKVVGKSITSLSSLTSDYNVTVPSSGAYNTSYDIWDTDYDYELMLWVNYNGAVGPLGTPQGTVTLGGHNWSVYKGDNGANQVFSFLRTSDSTSGSVDILPILKWIKDTKGWWGDESIGDVQFGYEITSSAGGLDFTTNGFGVSAS
;
A
#
# COMPACT_ATOMS: atom_id res chain seq x y z
N MET A 1 -32.86 4.62 91.38
CA MET A 1 -32.74 4.21 89.96
C MET A 1 -32.07 5.37 89.23
N ALA A 2 -30.76 5.22 88.91
CA ALA A 2 -29.94 6.24 88.28
C ALA A 2 -29.75 5.88 86.80
N PRO A 3 -29.83 6.82 85.84
CA PRO A 3 -29.64 6.53 84.43
C PRO A 3 -28.14 6.52 84.11
N ARG A 4 -27.79 5.50 83.33
CA ARG A 4 -26.44 5.31 82.78
C ARG A 4 -26.21 6.19 81.54
N THR A 5 -25.27 7.08 81.61
CA THR A 5 -24.76 7.88 80.49
C THR A 5 -23.88 6.99 79.59
N ARG A 6 -24.19 6.91 78.28
CA ARG A 6 -23.35 6.29 77.27
C ARG A 6 -22.45 7.35 76.59
N THR A 7 -21.15 7.18 76.75
CA THR A 7 -20.14 7.99 76.08
C THR A 7 -19.97 7.49 74.68
N LEU A 8 -20.19 8.35 73.66
CA LEU A 8 -19.93 8.06 72.26
C LEU A 8 -18.49 8.49 71.90
N SER A 9 -17.63 7.51 71.62
CA SER A 9 -16.29 7.73 71.09
C SER A 9 -16.39 8.13 69.59
N ARG A 10 -15.89 9.30 69.26
CA ARG A 10 -15.76 9.75 67.90
C ARG A 10 -14.41 9.25 67.34
N PHE A 11 -14.49 8.37 66.33
CA PHE A 11 -13.33 8.00 65.54
C PHE A 11 -13.09 9.10 64.49
N ALA A 12 -11.94 9.73 64.49
CA ALA A 12 -11.51 10.66 63.46
C ALA A 12 -10.93 9.83 62.29
N LEU A 13 -11.55 9.91 61.10
CA LEU A 13 -10.97 9.42 59.85
C LEU A 13 -9.93 10.44 59.37
N ALA A 14 -8.70 10.03 59.23
CA ALA A 14 -7.69 10.80 58.54
C ALA A 14 -7.86 10.63 57.02
N PRO A 15 -7.74 11.70 56.19
CA PRO A 15 -7.79 11.55 54.74
C PRO A 15 -6.50 10.94 54.22
N ALA A 16 -6.59 9.80 53.52
CA ALA A 16 -5.49 9.24 52.75
C ALA A 16 -5.34 10.01 51.45
N THR A 17 -4.30 10.82 51.33
CA THR A 17 -3.90 11.45 50.08
C THR A 17 -3.27 10.42 49.15
N ALA A 18 -4.00 10.01 48.10
CA ALA A 18 -3.46 9.19 47.02
C ALA A 18 -2.62 10.07 46.09
N VAL A 19 -1.30 9.90 46.13
CA VAL A 19 -0.38 10.50 45.14
C VAL A 19 -0.45 9.64 43.88
N ALA A 20 -1.15 10.10 42.85
CA ALA A 20 -1.11 9.50 41.52
C ALA A 20 0.23 9.85 40.87
N ALA A 21 1.14 8.89 40.76
CA ALA A 21 2.36 9.03 39.98
C ALA A 21 1.98 9.01 38.49
N LEU A 22 2.03 10.15 37.84
CA LEU A 22 1.97 10.26 36.37
C LEU A 22 3.27 9.67 35.81
N ILE A 23 3.21 8.42 35.35
CA ILE A 23 4.27 7.83 34.55
C ILE A 23 4.14 8.47 33.16
N GLY A 24 4.89 9.53 32.90
CA GLY A 24 5.03 10.09 31.56
C GLY A 24 5.75 9.06 30.68
N PHE A 25 5.05 8.44 29.75
CA PHE A 25 5.69 7.75 28.65
C PHE A 25 6.34 8.83 27.78
N ALA A 26 7.66 8.96 27.88
CA ALA A 26 8.42 9.69 26.87
C ALA A 26 8.26 8.92 25.56
N ALA A 27 7.59 9.51 24.58
CA ALA A 27 7.60 8.99 23.22
C ALA A 27 9.06 8.89 22.78
N ALA A 28 9.50 7.72 22.35
CA ALA A 28 10.82 7.58 21.74
C ALA A 28 10.90 8.57 20.56
N PRO A 29 12.03 9.27 20.37
CA PRO A 29 12.18 10.15 19.22
C PRO A 29 11.92 9.35 17.94
N ALA A 30 11.05 9.85 17.07
CA ALA A 30 10.83 9.24 15.76
C ALA A 30 12.19 9.19 15.05
N GLN A 31 12.63 7.99 14.67
CA GLN A 31 13.88 7.83 13.96
C GLN A 31 13.75 8.53 12.61
N ALA A 32 14.71 9.39 12.26
CA ALA A 32 14.71 10.03 10.96
C ALA A 32 14.76 8.96 9.86
N ALA A 33 14.00 9.17 8.79
CA ALA A 33 14.03 8.30 7.63
C ALA A 33 15.46 8.16 7.08
N ILE A 34 15.85 6.98 6.62
CA ILE A 34 17.17 6.75 6.01
C ILE A 34 17.31 7.49 4.68
N TRP A 35 16.19 7.77 4.03
CA TRP A 35 16.12 8.53 2.79
C TRP A 35 14.77 9.24 2.66
N SER A 36 14.78 10.40 2.02
CA SER A 36 13.57 11.12 1.61
C SER A 36 13.87 11.98 0.38
N SER A 37 12.83 12.25 -0.43
CA SER A 37 12.93 13.11 -1.60
C SER A 37 11.59 13.77 -1.91
N SER A 38 11.64 15.00 -2.39
CA SER A 38 10.53 15.69 -3.06
C SER A 38 10.76 15.84 -4.57
N ASP A 39 11.85 15.30 -5.09
CA ASP A 39 12.12 15.32 -6.53
C ASP A 39 11.11 14.44 -7.25
N GLN A 40 10.62 14.93 -8.39
CA GLN A 40 9.63 14.24 -9.22
C GLN A 40 10.02 12.80 -9.53
N TRP A 41 11.30 12.57 -9.86
CA TRP A 41 11.88 11.27 -10.21
C TRP A 41 12.84 10.75 -9.14
N GLY A 42 12.74 11.29 -7.92
CA GLY A 42 13.56 10.85 -6.79
C GLY A 42 13.44 9.35 -6.58
N ASN A 43 14.57 8.67 -6.43
CA ASN A 43 14.60 7.22 -6.19
C ASN A 43 15.74 6.84 -5.25
N TYR A 44 15.59 5.67 -4.62
CA TYR A 44 16.57 5.11 -3.69
C TYR A 44 16.57 3.60 -3.76
N THR A 45 17.74 3.01 -4.03
CA THR A 45 17.91 1.56 -4.03
C THR A 45 18.42 1.09 -2.67
N THR A 46 17.69 0.19 -2.06
CA THR A 46 18.01 -0.41 -0.77
C THR A 46 18.99 -1.57 -0.91
N SER A 47 19.69 -1.93 0.18
CA SER A 47 20.69 -3.01 0.17
C SER A 47 20.13 -4.40 -0.12
N ASP A 48 18.82 -4.62 0.07
CA ASP A 48 18.09 -5.85 -0.23
C ASP A 48 17.52 -5.89 -1.67
N GLY A 49 17.92 -4.90 -2.49
CA GLY A 49 17.68 -4.88 -3.93
C GLY A 49 16.27 -4.45 -4.34
N TYR A 50 15.61 -3.64 -3.51
CA TYR A 50 14.43 -2.88 -3.94
C TYR A 50 14.82 -1.47 -4.33
N THR A 51 14.04 -0.87 -5.23
CA THR A 51 14.16 0.56 -5.54
C THR A 51 12.84 1.25 -5.26
N LEU A 52 12.88 2.29 -4.42
CA LEU A 52 11.73 3.15 -4.15
C LEU A 52 11.74 4.34 -5.12
N TYR A 53 10.58 4.75 -5.57
CA TYR A 53 10.39 5.86 -6.51
C TYR A 53 9.32 6.82 -6.01
N ASN A 54 9.59 8.13 -6.09
CA ASN A 54 8.57 9.16 -5.86
C ASN A 54 7.58 9.27 -7.02
N ASN A 55 8.04 9.08 -8.24
CA ASN A 55 7.30 8.85 -9.47
C ASN A 55 6.06 9.76 -9.68
N ILE A 56 6.31 11.07 -9.77
CA ILE A 56 5.28 12.09 -10.03
C ILE A 56 5.24 12.37 -11.55
N TRP A 57 4.44 11.62 -12.30
CA TRP A 57 4.44 11.69 -13.77
C TRP A 57 3.22 12.39 -14.37
N GLY A 58 2.14 12.55 -13.59
CA GLY A 58 0.87 13.03 -14.10
C GLY A 58 0.80 14.53 -14.29
N SER A 59 0.06 14.96 -15.30
CA SER A 59 -0.17 16.37 -15.58
C SER A 59 -0.95 17.06 -14.45
N GLY A 60 -0.51 18.26 -14.06
CA GLY A 60 -1.15 19.05 -13.02
C GLY A 60 -0.99 18.45 -11.61
N ALA A 61 0.05 17.66 -11.39
CA ALA A 61 0.39 17.17 -10.06
C ALA A 61 0.72 18.33 -9.12
N GLY A 62 0.33 18.18 -7.86
CA GLY A 62 0.73 19.06 -6.75
C GLY A 62 2.02 18.57 -6.10
N SER A 63 2.24 19.01 -4.85
CA SER A 63 3.41 18.61 -4.08
C SER A 63 3.32 17.14 -3.62
N GLN A 64 4.45 16.46 -3.62
CA GLN A 64 4.61 15.13 -3.04
C GLN A 64 6.01 14.95 -2.51
N SER A 65 6.12 14.25 -1.39
CA SER A 65 7.39 13.79 -0.85
C SER A 65 7.28 12.33 -0.42
N ILE A 66 8.33 11.57 -0.71
CA ILE A 66 8.50 10.18 -0.28
C ILE A 66 9.55 10.11 0.83
N TRP A 67 9.35 9.21 1.78
CA TRP A 67 10.33 8.88 2.82
C TRP A 67 10.46 7.35 2.94
N ALA A 68 11.61 6.86 3.39
CA ALA A 68 11.86 5.46 3.61
C ALA A 68 12.71 5.21 4.86
N ASN A 69 12.32 4.20 5.64
CA ASN A 69 13.11 3.57 6.69
C ASN A 69 13.72 2.25 6.21
N SER A 70 13.08 1.59 5.23
CA SER A 70 13.53 0.37 4.55
C SER A 70 12.74 0.18 3.26
N SER A 71 13.02 -0.89 2.50
CA SER A 71 12.21 -1.35 1.35
C SER A 71 10.76 -1.68 1.72
N SER A 72 10.53 -2.13 2.95
CA SER A 72 9.24 -2.57 3.46
C SER A 72 8.54 -1.56 4.38
N ASN A 73 9.24 -0.46 4.76
CA ASN A 73 8.65 0.61 5.58
C ASN A 73 8.99 1.98 4.99
N TRP A 74 8.02 2.54 4.29
CA TRP A 74 8.13 3.80 3.58
C TRP A 74 6.74 4.46 3.42
N GLY A 75 6.71 5.69 2.98
CA GLY A 75 5.44 6.38 2.78
C GLY A 75 5.57 7.65 1.97
N VAL A 76 4.42 8.22 1.63
CA VAL A 76 4.29 9.47 0.88
C VAL A 76 3.35 10.41 1.59
N SER A 77 3.71 11.70 1.57
CA SER A 77 2.80 12.81 1.83
C SER A 77 2.55 13.52 0.51
N ALA A 78 1.29 13.62 0.07
CA ALA A 78 0.92 14.16 -1.22
C ALA A 78 -0.24 15.14 -1.11
N ASP A 79 -0.18 16.25 -1.87
CA ASP A 79 -1.26 17.21 -2.01
C ASP A 79 -1.52 17.50 -3.49
N HIS A 80 -2.19 16.53 -4.14
CA HIS A 80 -2.54 16.60 -5.54
C HIS A 80 -3.97 17.11 -5.72
N PRO A 81 -4.19 18.12 -6.59
CA PRO A 81 -5.51 18.70 -6.80
C PRO A 81 -6.46 17.70 -7.44
N ASN A 82 -7.77 17.85 -7.14
CA ASN A 82 -8.82 17.04 -7.76
C ASN A 82 -9.18 17.60 -9.15
N THR A 83 -8.32 17.39 -10.13
CA THR A 83 -8.47 17.86 -11.52
C THR A 83 -8.61 16.73 -12.55
N GLY A 84 -8.84 15.50 -12.05
CA GLY A 84 -8.87 14.29 -12.89
C GLY A 84 -7.48 13.82 -13.34
N GLY A 85 -7.40 12.60 -13.83
CA GLY A 85 -6.18 11.93 -14.25
C GLY A 85 -5.23 11.58 -13.10
N ILE A 86 -4.46 10.53 -13.28
CA ILE A 86 -3.46 10.05 -12.32
C ILE A 86 -2.35 11.10 -12.22
N LYS A 87 -1.89 11.38 -11.01
CA LYS A 87 -0.83 12.36 -10.70
C LYS A 87 0.51 11.71 -10.45
N SER A 88 0.51 10.57 -9.76
CA SER A 88 1.73 9.88 -9.37
C SER A 88 1.47 8.40 -9.12
N TYR A 89 2.55 7.62 -9.13
CA TYR A 89 2.56 6.25 -8.64
C TYR A 89 3.85 6.00 -7.84
N PRO A 90 3.96 6.59 -6.62
CA PRO A 90 5.06 6.25 -5.72
C PRO A 90 4.99 4.77 -5.35
N ASN A 91 6.13 4.09 -5.49
CA ASN A 91 6.18 2.64 -5.35
C ASN A 91 7.53 2.12 -4.86
N ALA A 92 7.53 0.87 -4.40
CA ALA A 92 8.72 0.06 -4.20
C ALA A 92 8.74 -1.05 -5.26
N LYS A 93 9.85 -1.16 -5.98
CA LYS A 93 10.07 -2.08 -7.11
C LYS A 93 11.06 -3.18 -6.75
N LYS A 94 10.71 -4.43 -7.08
CA LYS A 94 11.61 -5.60 -7.04
C LYS A 94 11.76 -6.20 -8.43
N VAL A 95 13.00 -6.30 -8.92
CA VAL A 95 13.30 -6.99 -10.18
C VAL A 95 13.14 -8.50 -10.00
N VAL A 96 12.46 -9.15 -10.96
CA VAL A 96 12.23 -10.60 -11.03
C VAL A 96 13.10 -11.23 -12.13
N GLY A 97 13.00 -10.77 -13.37
CA GLY A 97 13.83 -11.18 -14.50
C GLY A 97 13.67 -12.66 -14.88
N LYS A 98 12.45 -13.23 -14.75
CA LYS A 98 12.17 -14.65 -15.05
C LYS A 98 10.97 -14.81 -15.95
N SER A 99 11.00 -15.78 -16.89
CA SER A 99 9.80 -16.14 -17.66
C SER A 99 8.74 -16.79 -16.77
N ILE A 100 7.47 -16.62 -17.15
CA ILE A 100 6.32 -17.17 -16.41
C ILE A 100 6.45 -18.70 -16.24
N THR A 101 6.93 -19.41 -17.28
CA THR A 101 7.10 -20.87 -17.22
C THR A 101 8.28 -21.31 -16.38
N SER A 102 9.31 -20.46 -16.21
CA SER A 102 10.48 -20.76 -15.37
C SER A 102 10.22 -20.52 -13.87
N LEU A 103 9.16 -19.76 -13.53
CA LEU A 103 8.78 -19.51 -12.14
C LEU A 103 8.12 -20.74 -11.52
N SER A 104 8.63 -21.19 -10.38
CA SER A 104 7.98 -22.20 -9.51
C SER A 104 7.09 -21.53 -8.46
N SER A 105 7.41 -20.29 -8.04
CA SER A 105 6.54 -19.43 -7.22
C SER A 105 6.81 -17.94 -7.49
N LEU A 106 5.77 -17.12 -7.32
CA LEU A 106 5.87 -15.66 -7.22
C LEU A 106 4.78 -15.20 -6.27
N THR A 107 5.20 -14.80 -5.08
CA THR A 107 4.30 -14.37 -4.00
C THR A 107 4.72 -13.03 -3.46
N SER A 108 3.77 -12.30 -2.90
CA SER A 108 4.03 -11.03 -2.22
C SER A 108 3.13 -10.87 -1.02
N ASP A 109 3.62 -10.16 0.00
CA ASP A 109 2.87 -9.69 1.15
C ASP A 109 2.89 -8.18 1.24
N TYR A 110 1.84 -7.60 1.83
CA TYR A 110 1.70 -6.16 2.02
C TYR A 110 0.95 -5.83 3.31
N ASN A 111 1.27 -4.66 3.87
CA ASN A 111 0.54 -4.03 4.96
C ASN A 111 0.66 -2.52 4.80
N VAL A 112 -0.48 -1.83 4.68
CA VAL A 112 -0.53 -0.39 4.43
C VAL A 112 -1.48 0.33 5.38
N THR A 113 -1.20 1.61 5.60
CA THR A 113 -2.14 2.57 6.17
C THR A 113 -2.44 3.60 5.08
N VAL A 114 -3.70 3.71 4.70
CA VAL A 114 -4.16 4.59 3.63
C VAL A 114 -5.26 5.52 4.13
N PRO A 115 -5.42 6.73 3.56
CA PRO A 115 -6.44 7.68 3.98
C PRO A 115 -7.85 7.18 3.61
N SER A 116 -8.86 7.65 4.35
CA SER A 116 -10.27 7.39 4.05
C SER A 116 -10.89 8.39 3.08
N SER A 117 -10.10 9.29 2.52
CA SER A 117 -10.50 10.33 1.58
C SER A 117 -9.52 10.41 0.41
N GLY A 118 -9.83 11.26 -0.60
CA GLY A 118 -9.06 11.35 -1.82
C GLY A 118 -9.54 10.40 -2.92
N ALA A 119 -8.77 10.31 -4.00
CA ALA A 119 -9.03 9.40 -5.11
C ALA A 119 -7.71 8.69 -5.46
N TYR A 120 -7.65 7.38 -5.18
CA TYR A 120 -6.42 6.58 -5.33
C TYR A 120 -6.75 5.09 -5.39
N ASN A 121 -5.80 4.30 -5.87
CA ASN A 121 -5.74 2.87 -5.58
C ASN A 121 -4.40 2.49 -4.94
N THR A 122 -4.41 1.39 -4.19
CA THR A 122 -3.20 0.69 -3.74
C THR A 122 -3.08 -0.57 -4.56
N SER A 123 -2.01 -0.69 -5.33
CA SER A 123 -1.87 -1.75 -6.31
C SER A 123 -0.46 -2.28 -6.41
N TYR A 124 -0.39 -3.53 -6.83
CA TYR A 124 0.75 -4.03 -7.56
C TYR A 124 0.67 -3.53 -9.00
N ASP A 125 1.83 -3.28 -9.57
CA ASP A 125 2.03 -2.95 -10.97
C ASP A 125 3.18 -3.83 -11.48
N ILE A 126 2.85 -4.83 -12.29
CA ILE A 126 3.74 -5.91 -12.69
C ILE A 126 3.96 -5.81 -14.18
N TRP A 127 5.21 -5.63 -14.56
CA TRP A 127 5.60 -5.41 -15.94
C TRP A 127 6.38 -6.60 -16.50
N ASP A 128 6.19 -6.88 -17.78
CA ASP A 128 7.14 -7.68 -18.53
C ASP A 128 8.42 -6.89 -18.81
N THR A 129 9.47 -7.58 -19.31
CA THR A 129 10.78 -6.95 -19.53
C THR A 129 10.78 -5.92 -20.66
N ASP A 130 9.85 -6.02 -21.59
CA ASP A 130 9.78 -5.15 -22.78
C ASP A 130 8.77 -4.00 -22.62
N TYR A 131 8.02 -4.00 -21.51
CA TYR A 131 6.98 -3.01 -21.18
C TYR A 131 5.79 -3.00 -22.16
N ASP A 132 5.52 -4.14 -22.78
CA ASP A 132 4.37 -4.33 -23.67
C ASP A 132 3.09 -4.67 -22.89
N TYR A 133 3.26 -5.19 -21.66
CA TYR A 133 2.17 -5.65 -20.79
C TYR A 133 2.30 -5.14 -19.37
N GLU A 134 1.20 -4.64 -18.84
CA GLU A 134 1.03 -4.17 -17.47
C GLU A 134 -0.06 -4.99 -16.78
N LEU A 135 0.28 -5.66 -15.68
CA LEU A 135 -0.68 -6.33 -14.82
C LEU A 135 -0.83 -5.54 -13.53
N MET A 136 -2.01 -4.95 -13.31
CA MET A 136 -2.35 -4.26 -12.07
C MET A 136 -3.18 -5.16 -11.16
N LEU A 137 -2.78 -5.29 -9.89
CA LEU A 137 -3.58 -5.97 -8.86
C LEU A 137 -3.98 -4.94 -7.79
N TRP A 138 -5.20 -4.42 -7.87
CA TRP A 138 -5.72 -3.43 -6.92
C TRP A 138 -6.20 -4.13 -5.66
N VAL A 139 -5.53 -3.87 -4.54
CA VAL A 139 -5.85 -4.49 -3.24
C VAL A 139 -6.84 -3.66 -2.43
N ASN A 140 -6.87 -2.35 -2.64
CA ASN A 140 -7.92 -1.42 -2.18
C ASN A 140 -7.94 -0.19 -3.09
N TYR A 141 -9.02 0.57 -3.01
CA TYR A 141 -9.16 1.85 -3.70
C TYR A 141 -10.19 2.74 -3.01
N ASN A 142 -10.09 4.05 -3.23
CA ASN A 142 -11.01 5.04 -2.68
C ASN A 142 -11.31 6.13 -3.71
N GLY A 143 -12.54 6.66 -3.65
CA GLY A 143 -12.95 7.79 -4.46
C GLY A 143 -13.22 7.46 -5.94
N ALA A 144 -13.14 8.49 -6.76
CA ALA A 144 -13.49 8.40 -8.19
C ALA A 144 -12.28 7.90 -9.01
N VAL A 145 -11.99 6.62 -8.91
CA VAL A 145 -10.97 5.91 -9.69
C VAL A 145 -11.60 4.70 -10.38
N GLY A 146 -11.01 4.25 -11.47
CA GLY A 146 -11.49 3.08 -12.20
C GLY A 146 -10.40 2.50 -13.10
N PRO A 147 -10.47 1.19 -13.39
CA PRO A 147 -9.50 0.51 -14.23
C PRO A 147 -9.65 0.92 -15.70
N LEU A 148 -8.57 0.80 -16.45
CA LEU A 148 -8.58 0.98 -17.89
C LEU A 148 -9.28 -0.20 -18.58
N GLY A 149 -10.08 0.11 -19.60
CA GLY A 149 -10.64 -0.88 -20.52
C GLY A 149 -12.03 -1.39 -20.13
N THR A 150 -12.33 -2.61 -20.52
CA THR A 150 -13.67 -3.22 -20.41
C THR A 150 -13.67 -4.42 -19.45
N PRO A 151 -14.80 -4.65 -18.73
CA PRO A 151 -14.91 -5.78 -17.80
C PRO A 151 -14.84 -7.12 -18.54
N GLN A 152 -14.13 -8.08 -17.94
CA GLN A 152 -13.92 -9.44 -18.45
C GLN A 152 -14.57 -10.52 -17.55
N GLY A 153 -15.31 -10.08 -16.51
CA GLY A 153 -15.94 -10.95 -15.52
C GLY A 153 -15.17 -11.02 -14.20
N THR A 154 -15.49 -12.03 -13.41
CA THR A 154 -14.85 -12.29 -12.10
C THR A 154 -14.11 -13.62 -12.11
N VAL A 155 -13.07 -13.72 -11.29
CA VAL A 155 -12.27 -14.94 -11.15
C VAL A 155 -11.72 -15.08 -9.74
N THR A 156 -11.51 -16.30 -9.29
CA THR A 156 -10.82 -16.61 -8.02
C THR A 156 -9.42 -17.11 -8.35
N LEU A 157 -8.40 -16.36 -8.01
CA LEU A 157 -6.99 -16.66 -8.28
C LEU A 157 -6.10 -16.11 -7.16
N GLY A 158 -4.98 -16.79 -6.89
CA GLY A 158 -4.00 -16.31 -5.93
C GLY A 158 -4.54 -16.12 -4.50
N GLY A 159 -5.58 -16.88 -4.14
CA GLY A 159 -6.25 -16.81 -2.84
C GLY A 159 -7.33 -15.73 -2.72
N HIS A 160 -7.66 -15.02 -3.81
CA HIS A 160 -8.60 -13.89 -3.80
C HIS A 160 -9.60 -13.91 -4.96
N ASN A 161 -10.71 -13.18 -4.76
CA ASN A 161 -11.70 -12.92 -5.80
C ASN A 161 -11.42 -11.56 -6.45
N TRP A 162 -11.46 -11.53 -7.78
CA TRP A 162 -11.11 -10.38 -8.59
C TRP A 162 -12.19 -10.06 -9.61
N SER A 163 -12.49 -8.78 -9.77
CA SER A 163 -13.15 -8.24 -10.96
C SER A 163 -12.07 -7.90 -11.98
N VAL A 164 -12.14 -8.46 -13.18
CA VAL A 164 -11.08 -8.38 -14.18
C VAL A 164 -11.46 -7.41 -15.30
N TYR A 165 -10.51 -6.57 -15.70
CA TYR A 165 -10.63 -5.64 -16.82
C TYR A 165 -9.45 -5.81 -17.78
N LYS A 166 -9.68 -5.53 -19.05
CA LYS A 166 -8.65 -5.50 -20.08
C LYS A 166 -8.76 -4.23 -20.88
N GLY A 167 -7.65 -3.52 -21.02
CA GLY A 167 -7.54 -2.27 -21.78
C GLY A 167 -6.21 -2.16 -22.51
N ASP A 168 -6.06 -1.04 -23.23
CA ASP A 168 -4.85 -0.65 -23.93
C ASP A 168 -4.74 0.88 -23.80
N ASN A 169 -3.59 1.38 -23.35
CA ASN A 169 -3.36 2.82 -23.18
C ASN A 169 -2.69 3.49 -24.38
N GLY A 170 -2.51 2.75 -25.47
CA GLY A 170 -1.83 3.18 -26.68
C GLY A 170 -0.32 2.95 -26.70
N ALA A 171 0.25 2.52 -25.57
CA ALA A 171 1.65 2.12 -25.43
C ALA A 171 1.80 0.64 -25.05
N ASN A 172 0.93 0.15 -24.15
CA ASN A 172 0.94 -1.23 -23.67
C ASN A 172 -0.49 -1.73 -23.38
N GLN A 173 -0.65 -3.04 -23.34
CA GLN A 173 -1.88 -3.67 -22.87
C GLN A 173 -1.90 -3.70 -21.33
N VAL A 174 -3.08 -3.40 -20.76
CA VAL A 174 -3.28 -3.33 -19.31
C VAL A 174 -4.32 -4.35 -18.87
N PHE A 175 -3.95 -5.19 -17.91
CA PHE A 175 -4.83 -6.18 -17.28
C PHE A 175 -5.03 -5.79 -15.82
N SER A 176 -6.22 -5.28 -15.46
CA SER A 176 -6.50 -4.84 -14.10
C SER A 176 -7.39 -5.85 -13.36
N PHE A 177 -6.92 -6.28 -12.22
CA PHE A 177 -7.61 -7.20 -11.30
C PHE A 177 -7.93 -6.43 -10.02
N LEU A 178 -9.20 -6.09 -9.83
CA LEU A 178 -9.67 -5.38 -8.65
C LEU A 178 -10.21 -6.37 -7.64
N ARG A 179 -9.71 -6.34 -6.41
CA ARG A 179 -10.27 -7.17 -5.34
C ARG A 179 -11.74 -6.83 -5.15
N THR A 180 -12.58 -7.87 -5.03
CA THR A 180 -14.02 -7.70 -4.75
C THR A 180 -14.29 -7.29 -3.30
N SER A 181 -13.26 -7.29 -2.46
CA SER A 181 -13.27 -6.83 -1.07
C SER A 181 -11.94 -6.16 -0.76
N ASP A 182 -11.97 -4.89 -0.45
CA ASP A 182 -10.79 -4.09 -0.12
C ASP A 182 -10.04 -4.64 1.08
N SER A 183 -8.72 -4.54 1.03
CA SER A 183 -7.84 -4.97 2.11
C SER A 183 -6.63 -4.06 2.22
N THR A 184 -6.23 -3.77 3.44
CA THR A 184 -5.01 -3.01 3.75
C THR A 184 -3.84 -3.90 4.18
N SER A 185 -4.05 -5.22 4.24
CA SER A 185 -2.98 -6.18 4.53
C SER A 185 -3.31 -7.56 4.00
N GLY A 186 -2.29 -8.34 3.70
CA GLY A 186 -2.45 -9.72 3.22
C GLY A 186 -1.27 -10.18 2.38
N SER A 187 -1.48 -11.31 1.71
CA SER A 187 -0.55 -11.88 0.73
C SER A 187 -1.28 -12.16 -0.58
N VAL A 188 -0.56 -12.14 -1.68
CA VAL A 188 -1.08 -12.51 -3.01
C VAL A 188 -0.12 -13.54 -3.60
N ASP A 189 -0.67 -14.69 -4.05
CA ASP A 189 0.04 -15.60 -4.94
C ASP A 189 -0.15 -15.10 -6.37
N ILE A 190 0.90 -14.46 -6.91
CA ILE A 190 0.87 -13.77 -8.21
C ILE A 190 0.97 -14.78 -9.36
N LEU A 191 1.74 -15.85 -9.20
CA LEU A 191 2.01 -16.80 -10.29
C LEU A 191 0.75 -17.44 -10.91
N PRO A 192 -0.28 -17.85 -10.15
CA PRO A 192 -1.54 -18.33 -10.72
C PRO A 192 -2.26 -17.30 -11.59
N ILE A 193 -2.13 -16.00 -11.28
CA ILE A 193 -2.73 -14.92 -12.07
C ILE A 193 -1.99 -14.79 -13.41
N LEU A 194 -0.65 -14.78 -13.39
CA LEU A 194 0.17 -14.74 -14.60
C LEU A 194 -0.15 -15.92 -15.52
N LYS A 195 -0.20 -17.14 -14.96
CA LYS A 195 -0.53 -18.36 -15.71
C LYS A 195 -1.95 -18.33 -16.26
N TRP A 196 -2.92 -17.81 -15.52
CA TRP A 196 -4.29 -17.69 -16.01
C TRP A 196 -4.39 -16.73 -17.20
N ILE A 197 -3.70 -15.59 -17.18
CA ILE A 197 -3.65 -14.65 -18.31
C ILE A 197 -3.04 -15.33 -19.53
N LYS A 198 -1.96 -16.11 -19.34
CA LYS A 198 -1.26 -16.83 -20.39
C LYS A 198 -2.06 -18.03 -20.91
N ASP A 199 -2.37 -18.98 -20.02
CA ASP A 199 -2.81 -20.32 -20.40
C ASP A 199 -4.34 -20.40 -20.61
N THR A 200 -5.12 -19.57 -19.88
CA THR A 200 -6.59 -19.59 -19.96
C THR A 200 -7.11 -18.50 -20.90
N LYS A 201 -6.54 -17.31 -20.86
CA LYS A 201 -7.00 -16.19 -21.67
C LYS A 201 -6.23 -16.02 -22.98
N GLY A 202 -4.97 -16.42 -23.02
CA GLY A 202 -4.10 -16.21 -24.18
C GLY A 202 -3.91 -14.73 -24.48
N TRP A 203 -3.90 -13.87 -23.44
CA TRP A 203 -3.73 -12.42 -23.61
C TRP A 203 -2.26 -12.03 -23.75
N TRP A 204 -1.34 -12.87 -23.28
CA TRP A 204 0.10 -12.79 -23.49
C TRP A 204 0.71 -14.17 -23.70
N GLY A 205 1.99 -14.21 -24.08
CA GLY A 205 2.77 -15.44 -24.27
C GLY A 205 3.46 -15.91 -22.98
N ASP A 206 4.63 -16.55 -23.16
CA ASP A 206 5.52 -16.87 -22.05
C ASP A 206 6.43 -15.67 -21.75
N GLU A 207 5.82 -14.58 -21.30
CA GLU A 207 6.54 -13.33 -21.05
C GLU A 207 7.54 -13.49 -19.90
N SER A 208 8.62 -12.73 -19.98
CA SER A 208 9.58 -12.56 -18.89
C SER A 208 9.09 -11.42 -18.00
N ILE A 209 8.76 -11.73 -16.75
CA ILE A 209 8.39 -10.72 -15.77
C ILE A 209 9.62 -9.90 -15.41
N GLY A 210 9.62 -8.63 -15.75
CA GLY A 210 10.69 -7.69 -15.47
C GLY A 210 10.76 -7.35 -14.00
N ASP A 211 9.65 -6.84 -13.47
CA ASP A 211 9.58 -6.44 -12.07
C ASP A 211 8.16 -6.50 -11.48
N VAL A 212 8.11 -6.47 -10.17
CA VAL A 212 6.91 -6.31 -9.35
C VAL A 212 7.06 -5.02 -8.58
N GLN A 213 6.18 -4.07 -8.83
CA GLN A 213 6.06 -2.82 -8.11
C GLN A 213 4.86 -2.90 -7.17
N PHE A 214 4.89 -2.16 -6.06
CA PHE A 214 3.77 -1.99 -5.16
C PHE A 214 3.74 -0.56 -4.64
N GLY A 215 2.58 0.07 -4.71
CA GLY A 215 2.45 1.46 -4.31
C GLY A 215 1.04 2.02 -4.42
N TYR A 216 1.00 3.34 -4.59
CA TYR A 216 -0.22 4.12 -4.55
C TYR A 216 -0.39 4.90 -5.86
N GLU A 217 -1.36 4.53 -6.68
CA GLU A 217 -1.72 5.32 -7.85
C GLU A 217 -2.67 6.45 -7.41
N ILE A 218 -2.15 7.67 -7.32
CA ILE A 218 -2.85 8.80 -6.73
C ILE A 218 -3.43 9.69 -7.83
N THR A 219 -4.75 9.80 -7.87
CA THR A 219 -5.47 10.73 -8.74
C THR A 219 -5.74 12.07 -8.05
N SER A 220 -6.07 12.03 -6.74
CA SER A 220 -6.24 13.24 -5.92
C SER A 220 -5.95 12.96 -4.46
N SER A 221 -5.20 13.84 -3.84
CA SER A 221 -4.94 13.91 -2.40
C SER A 221 -5.10 15.34 -1.88
N ALA A 222 -6.06 16.07 -2.44
CA ALA A 222 -6.28 17.48 -2.16
C ALA A 222 -6.48 17.75 -0.66
N GLY A 223 -5.74 18.72 -0.14
CA GLY A 223 -5.70 19.06 1.28
C GLY A 223 -4.60 18.35 2.07
N GLY A 224 -3.77 17.55 1.40
CA GLY A 224 -2.66 16.80 2.00
C GLY A 224 -3.11 15.47 2.60
N LEU A 225 -2.64 14.37 2.02
CA LEU A 225 -2.93 13.00 2.49
C LEU A 225 -1.63 12.21 2.62
N ASP A 226 -1.61 11.32 3.62
CA ASP A 226 -0.48 10.45 3.91
C ASP A 226 -0.82 8.99 3.59
N PHE A 227 0.13 8.32 2.94
CA PHE A 227 0.08 6.90 2.60
C PHE A 227 1.31 6.22 3.20
N THR A 228 1.12 5.11 3.89
CA THR A 228 2.22 4.42 4.56
C THR A 228 2.20 2.93 4.25
N THR A 229 3.34 2.41 3.80
CA THR A 229 3.64 0.98 3.72
C THR A 229 4.32 0.57 5.01
N ASN A 230 3.68 -0.32 5.78
CA ASN A 230 4.17 -0.88 7.04
C ASN A 230 4.87 -2.22 6.83
N GLY A 231 4.62 -2.87 5.70
CA GLY A 231 5.21 -4.14 5.30
C GLY A 231 5.02 -4.36 3.81
N PHE A 232 6.07 -4.81 3.12
CA PHE A 232 6.05 -5.22 1.71
C PHE A 232 7.21 -6.17 1.45
N GLY A 233 6.93 -7.25 0.75
CA GLY A 233 7.94 -8.21 0.31
C GLY A 233 7.51 -8.96 -0.93
N VAL A 234 8.49 -9.36 -1.76
CA VAL A 234 8.31 -10.18 -2.96
C VAL A 234 9.27 -11.36 -2.90
N SER A 235 8.74 -12.56 -3.10
CA SER A 235 9.50 -13.81 -3.21
C SER A 235 9.27 -14.44 -4.57
N ALA A 236 10.36 -14.75 -5.29
CA ALA A 236 10.36 -15.37 -6.60
C ALA A 236 11.35 -16.54 -6.65
N SER A 237 10.90 -17.72 -7.05
CA SER A 237 11.74 -18.92 -7.18
C SER A 237 11.52 -19.64 -8.50
#